data_8de367defdb3b2dd22b88dc47d45b2f9
#
_entry.id   8de367defdb3b2dd22b88dc47d45b2f9
#
_cell.length_a   1.000
_cell.length_b   1.000
_cell.length_c   1.000
_cell.angle_alpha   90.00
_cell.angle_beta   90.00
_cell.angle_gamma   90.00
#
_symmetry.space_group_name_H-M   'P 1'
#
loop_
_entity.id
_entity.type
_entity.pdbx_description
1 polymer ?
#
loop_
_entity_poly.entity_id
_entity_poly.type
_entity_poly.pdbx_seq_one_letter_code
_entity_poly.pdbx_strand_id
1 'polypeptide(L)'
;MLIENYGVTPRSSMNHQKYYRIKDLAEKTGFSTDTIRFYEKKDLIHPNFRGDNNYRYYNEDSLKKLIFIKRCRALEISLSEIQQLIELEQTPSQSCQSVNDLIDDHIAQVSEKIKELISFKQQLIELRASCTHEVNIDSCQILKQLEAN
;
A
#
# COMPACT_ATOMS: atom_id res chain seq x y z
N MET A 1 -23.14 32.80 -58.37
CA MET A 1 -23.27 33.01 -56.94
C MET A 1 -22.68 31.80 -56.25
N LEU A 2 -21.50 31.97 -55.69
CA LEU A 2 -20.74 30.90 -55.03
C LEU A 2 -21.15 30.82 -53.56
N ILE A 3 -21.59 29.64 -53.12
CA ILE A 3 -21.86 29.36 -51.71
C ILE A 3 -20.67 28.57 -51.23
N GLU A 4 -19.79 29.22 -50.46
CA GLU A 4 -18.66 28.56 -49.79
C GLU A 4 -19.18 27.73 -48.64
N ASN A 5 -18.99 26.40 -48.76
CA ASN A 5 -19.14 25.45 -47.66
C ASN A 5 -17.97 25.59 -46.70
N TYR A 6 -18.17 26.24 -45.56
CA TYR A 6 -17.28 26.13 -44.45
C TYR A 6 -17.49 24.77 -43.78
N GLY A 7 -16.60 23.82 -44.10
CA GLY A 7 -16.47 22.58 -43.42
C GLY A 7 -15.97 22.81 -41.97
N VAL A 8 -16.90 22.72 -41.03
CA VAL A 8 -16.54 22.60 -39.59
C VAL A 8 -16.04 21.19 -39.35
N THR A 9 -14.74 21.02 -39.35
CA THR A 9 -14.15 19.80 -38.84
C THR A 9 -14.37 19.78 -37.32
N PRO A 10 -15.00 18.72 -36.75
CA PRO A 10 -15.05 18.59 -35.32
C PRO A 10 -13.61 18.31 -34.82
N ARG A 11 -13.09 19.24 -34.02
CA ARG A 11 -11.88 18.99 -33.24
C ARG A 11 -12.20 17.82 -32.31
N SER A 12 -11.83 16.63 -32.73
CA SER A 12 -11.68 15.50 -31.83
C SER A 12 -10.71 15.93 -30.74
N SER A 13 -11.23 16.17 -29.55
CA SER A 13 -10.41 16.21 -28.34
C SER A 13 -9.77 14.82 -28.20
N MET A 14 -8.59 14.64 -28.77
CA MET A 14 -7.74 13.48 -28.49
C MET A 14 -7.43 13.56 -27.02
N ASN A 15 -8.22 12.84 -26.24
CA ASN A 15 -7.90 12.51 -24.87
C ASN A 15 -6.62 11.66 -24.91
N HIS A 16 -5.46 12.30 -24.74
CA HIS A 16 -4.16 11.62 -24.72
C HIS A 16 -4.08 10.83 -23.42
N GLN A 17 -4.76 9.67 -23.40
CA GLN A 17 -4.71 8.77 -22.28
C GLN A 17 -3.28 8.24 -22.17
N LYS A 18 -2.59 8.68 -21.13
CA LYS A 18 -1.20 8.31 -20.87
C LYS A 18 -1.15 6.89 -20.32
N TYR A 19 -0.33 6.05 -20.95
CA TYR A 19 -0.08 4.70 -20.49
C TYR A 19 1.34 4.55 -19.96
N TYR A 20 1.49 3.68 -18.97
CA TYR A 20 2.73 3.38 -18.27
C TYR A 20 3.06 1.91 -18.39
N ARG A 21 4.33 1.58 -18.53
CA ARG A 21 4.83 0.22 -18.31
C ARG A 21 5.06 0.01 -16.81
N ILE A 22 5.22 -1.23 -16.40
CA ILE A 22 5.47 -1.56 -14.99
C ILE A 22 6.73 -0.86 -14.43
N LYS A 23 7.76 -0.66 -15.25
CA LYS A 23 8.97 0.08 -14.86
C LYS A 23 8.68 1.55 -14.57
N ASP A 24 7.84 2.18 -15.39
CA ASP A 24 7.45 3.58 -15.20
C ASP A 24 6.64 3.75 -13.90
N LEU A 25 5.75 2.79 -13.60
CA LEU A 25 5.02 2.76 -12.33
C LEU A 25 5.95 2.57 -11.14
N ALA A 26 6.92 1.66 -11.24
CA ALA A 26 7.92 1.42 -10.21
C ALA A 26 8.72 2.69 -9.90
N GLU A 27 9.20 3.38 -10.92
CA GLU A 27 9.95 4.63 -10.78
C GLU A 27 9.11 5.74 -10.13
N LYS A 28 7.85 5.91 -10.56
CA LYS A 28 6.95 6.94 -10.04
C LYS A 28 6.47 6.69 -8.62
N THR A 29 6.28 5.44 -8.24
CA THR A 29 5.74 5.07 -6.92
C THR A 29 6.82 4.71 -5.92
N GLY A 30 8.01 4.34 -6.38
CA GLY A 30 9.08 3.79 -5.55
C GLY A 30 8.86 2.32 -5.13
N PHE A 31 7.85 1.65 -5.68
CA PHE A 31 7.68 0.21 -5.50
C PHE A 31 8.60 -0.57 -6.43
N SER A 32 9.01 -1.77 -6.02
CA SER A 32 9.63 -2.71 -6.95
C SER A 32 8.62 -3.23 -7.97
N THR A 33 9.08 -3.65 -9.14
CA THR A 33 8.22 -4.30 -10.15
C THR A 33 7.56 -5.57 -9.61
N ASP A 34 8.22 -6.28 -8.71
CA ASP A 34 7.67 -7.48 -8.07
C ASP A 34 6.56 -7.15 -7.07
N THR A 35 6.70 -6.04 -6.33
CA THR A 35 5.63 -5.52 -5.48
C THR A 35 4.40 -5.14 -6.30
N ILE A 36 4.58 -4.48 -7.45
CA ILE A 36 3.48 -4.13 -8.35
C ILE A 36 2.79 -5.39 -8.90
N ARG A 37 3.57 -6.40 -9.32
CA ARG A 37 3.02 -7.71 -9.73
C ARG A 37 2.28 -8.43 -8.61
N PHE A 38 2.75 -8.29 -7.38
CA PHE A 38 2.05 -8.84 -6.22
C PHE A 38 0.69 -8.16 -6.02
N TYR A 39 0.60 -6.82 -6.16
CA TYR A 39 -0.68 -6.11 -6.09
C TYR A 39 -1.61 -6.44 -7.25
N GLU A 40 -1.08 -6.70 -8.44
CA GLU A 40 -1.85 -7.22 -9.58
C GLU A 40 -2.44 -8.61 -9.26
N LYS A 41 -1.65 -9.52 -8.67
CA LYS A 41 -2.14 -10.84 -8.23
C LYS A 41 -3.18 -10.78 -7.11
N LYS A 42 -3.20 -9.69 -6.35
CA LYS A 42 -4.17 -9.42 -5.28
C LYS A 42 -5.40 -8.64 -5.77
N ASP A 43 -5.55 -8.47 -7.08
CA ASP A 43 -6.64 -7.73 -7.71
C ASP A 43 -6.77 -6.25 -7.27
N LEU A 44 -5.71 -5.68 -6.72
CA LEU A 44 -5.68 -4.28 -6.31
C LEU A 44 -5.47 -3.32 -7.51
N ILE A 45 -4.76 -3.77 -8.53
CA ILE A 45 -4.56 -3.06 -9.80
C ILE A 45 -4.64 -4.03 -10.96
N HIS A 46 -4.99 -3.51 -12.15
CA HIS A 46 -5.06 -4.30 -13.38
C HIS A 46 -4.38 -3.56 -14.52
N PRO A 47 -3.69 -4.30 -15.43
CA PRO A 47 -3.27 -3.70 -16.68
C PRO A 47 -4.50 -3.39 -17.55
N ASN A 48 -4.48 -2.26 -18.25
CA ASN A 48 -5.56 -1.90 -19.16
C ASN A 48 -5.56 -2.77 -20.41
N PHE A 49 -4.38 -3.09 -20.91
CA PHE A 49 -4.19 -4.00 -22.04
C PHE A 49 -2.77 -4.57 -22.08
N ARG A 50 -2.58 -5.56 -22.94
CA ARG A 50 -1.26 -6.05 -23.33
C ARG A 50 -0.98 -5.61 -24.76
N GLY A 51 0.20 -5.04 -24.99
CA GLY A 51 0.65 -4.68 -26.33
C GLY A 51 1.03 -5.91 -27.16
N ASP A 52 1.32 -5.72 -28.46
CA ASP A 52 1.73 -6.77 -29.39
C ASP A 52 3.02 -7.50 -28.94
N ASN A 53 3.86 -6.83 -28.16
CA ASN A 53 5.06 -7.38 -27.52
C ASN A 53 4.77 -8.09 -26.19
N ASN A 54 3.49 -8.35 -25.87
CA ASN A 54 3.02 -8.95 -24.61
C ASN A 54 3.35 -8.15 -23.33
N TYR A 55 3.80 -6.89 -23.44
CA TYR A 55 3.99 -6.02 -22.27
C TYR A 55 2.68 -5.51 -21.73
N ARG A 56 2.59 -5.40 -20.39
CA ARG A 56 1.45 -4.81 -19.68
C ARG A 56 1.52 -3.29 -19.72
N TYR A 57 0.39 -2.67 -20.01
CA TYR A 57 0.21 -1.22 -20.00
C TYR A 57 -0.87 -0.82 -19.00
N TYR A 58 -0.59 0.19 -18.23
CA TYR A 58 -1.43 0.70 -17.13
C TYR A 58 -1.75 2.16 -17.40
N ASN A 59 -2.94 2.60 -17.00
CA ASN A 59 -3.37 3.99 -17.13
C ASN A 59 -3.02 4.82 -15.87
N GLU A 60 -3.46 6.08 -15.89
CA GLU A 60 -3.29 7.00 -14.77
C GLU A 60 -4.03 6.53 -13.50
N ASP A 61 -5.16 5.83 -13.64
CA ASP A 61 -5.91 5.33 -12.49
C ASP A 61 -5.15 4.23 -11.74
N SER A 62 -4.45 3.37 -12.46
CA SER A 62 -3.54 2.39 -11.84
C SER A 62 -2.40 3.07 -11.07
N LEU A 63 -1.85 4.17 -11.60
CA LEU A 63 -0.83 4.95 -10.89
C LEU A 63 -1.41 5.57 -9.61
N LYS A 64 -2.58 6.19 -9.67
CA LYS A 64 -3.27 6.76 -8.50
C LYS A 64 -3.55 5.70 -7.44
N LYS A 65 -4.04 4.52 -7.85
CA LYS A 65 -4.26 3.38 -6.94
C LYS A 65 -2.97 2.94 -6.25
N LEU A 66 -1.86 2.83 -6.96
CA LEU A 66 -0.57 2.48 -6.35
C LEU A 66 -0.11 3.53 -5.33
N ILE A 67 -0.30 4.81 -5.63
CA ILE A 67 0.00 5.90 -4.68
C ILE A 67 -0.90 5.80 -3.45
N PHE A 68 -2.19 5.52 -3.63
CA PHE A 68 -3.14 5.29 -2.55
C PHE A 68 -2.72 4.11 -1.67
N ILE A 69 -2.42 2.95 -2.28
CA ILE A 69 -1.91 1.77 -1.58
C ILE A 69 -0.64 2.11 -0.78
N LYS A 70 0.29 2.85 -1.38
CA LYS A 70 1.52 3.26 -0.69
C LYS A 70 1.24 4.07 0.58
N ARG A 71 0.31 5.01 0.51
CA ARG A 71 -0.09 5.84 1.67
C ARG A 71 -0.76 5.00 2.76
N CYS A 72 -1.65 4.10 2.38
CA CYS A 72 -2.29 3.18 3.32
C CYS A 72 -1.27 2.27 4.00
N ARG A 73 -0.33 1.69 3.23
CA ARG A 73 0.73 0.83 3.78
C ARG A 73 1.68 1.56 4.72
N ALA A 74 1.94 2.84 4.49
CA ALA A 74 2.72 3.68 5.40
C ALA A 74 2.05 3.88 6.78
N LEU A 75 0.73 3.70 6.84
CA LEU A 75 -0.06 3.70 8.07
C LEU A 75 -0.34 2.29 8.63
N GLU A 76 0.38 1.27 8.13
CA GLU A 76 0.20 -0.14 8.52
C GLU A 76 -1.19 -0.74 8.17
N ILE A 77 -2.02 -0.04 7.39
CA ILE A 77 -3.32 -0.55 6.92
C ILE A 77 -3.08 -1.83 6.11
N SER A 78 -3.77 -2.90 6.45
CA SER A 78 -3.64 -4.20 5.82
C SER A 78 -4.15 -4.20 4.37
N LEU A 79 -3.71 -5.19 3.56
CA LEU A 79 -4.18 -5.28 2.18
C LEU A 79 -5.68 -5.57 2.08
N SER A 80 -6.26 -6.29 3.05
CA SER A 80 -7.70 -6.54 3.11
C SER A 80 -8.49 -5.27 3.40
N GLU A 81 -8.01 -4.44 4.33
CA GLU A 81 -8.61 -3.12 4.61
C GLU A 81 -8.47 -2.17 3.41
N ILE A 82 -7.33 -2.17 2.73
CA ILE A 82 -7.11 -1.39 1.50
C ILE A 82 -8.10 -1.81 0.41
N GLN A 83 -8.34 -3.11 0.24
CA GLN A 83 -9.30 -3.62 -0.73
C GLN A 83 -10.72 -3.13 -0.39
N GLN A 84 -11.12 -3.19 0.86
CA GLN A 84 -12.42 -2.66 1.32
C GLN A 84 -12.54 -1.14 1.05
N LEU A 85 -11.48 -0.36 1.29
CA LEU A 85 -11.46 1.07 0.99
C LEU A 85 -11.62 1.35 -0.51
N ILE A 86 -10.96 0.56 -1.37
CA ILE A 86 -11.09 0.67 -2.83
C ILE A 86 -12.53 0.32 -3.29
N GLU A 87 -13.14 -0.69 -2.69
CA GLU A 87 -14.52 -1.08 -2.98
C GLU A 87 -15.52 0.00 -2.55
N LEU A 88 -15.31 0.62 -1.38
CA LEU A 88 -16.13 1.73 -0.89
C LEU A 88 -16.01 2.97 -1.80
N GLU A 89 -14.84 3.25 -2.35
CA GLU A 89 -14.62 4.35 -3.31
C GLU A 89 -15.48 4.19 -4.58
N GLN A 90 -15.79 2.94 -4.98
CA GLN A 90 -16.63 2.66 -6.15
C GLN A 90 -18.13 2.88 -5.90
N THR A 91 -18.54 3.19 -4.71
CA THR A 91 -19.92 3.42 -4.30
C THR A 91 -20.14 4.84 -3.76
N PRO A 92 -20.00 5.89 -4.62
CA PRO A 92 -19.96 7.29 -4.18
C PRO A 92 -21.27 7.79 -3.56
N SER A 93 -22.38 7.05 -3.72
CA SER A 93 -23.67 7.37 -3.09
C SER A 93 -23.80 6.88 -1.65
N GLN A 94 -22.86 6.07 -1.15
CA GLN A 94 -22.87 5.62 0.24
C GLN A 94 -22.35 6.69 1.18
N SER A 95 -22.77 6.59 2.44
CA SER A 95 -22.23 7.42 3.53
C SER A 95 -20.74 7.07 3.75
N CYS A 96 -19.92 8.07 4.09
CA CYS A 96 -18.54 7.85 4.52
C CYS A 96 -18.42 7.15 5.89
N GLN A 97 -19.55 6.81 6.53
CA GLN A 97 -19.56 6.12 7.83
C GLN A 97 -18.78 4.80 7.79
N SER A 98 -18.95 3.99 6.73
CA SER A 98 -18.22 2.74 6.59
C SER A 98 -16.69 2.92 6.49
N VAL A 99 -16.26 4.05 5.92
CA VAL A 99 -14.83 4.41 5.90
C VAL A 99 -14.36 4.81 7.29
N ASN A 100 -15.15 5.59 8.02
CA ASN A 100 -14.83 6.01 9.39
C ASN A 100 -14.74 4.78 10.31
N ASP A 101 -15.73 3.87 10.25
CA ASP A 101 -15.74 2.65 11.05
C ASP A 101 -14.49 1.79 10.80
N LEU A 102 -14.08 1.62 9.54
CA LEU A 102 -12.87 0.89 9.20
C LEU A 102 -11.61 1.56 9.80
N ILE A 103 -11.51 2.87 9.72
CA ILE A 103 -10.37 3.61 10.28
C ILE A 103 -10.38 3.56 11.80
N ASP A 104 -11.55 3.64 12.45
CA ASP A 104 -11.68 3.52 13.91
C ASP A 104 -11.25 2.14 14.40
N ASP A 105 -11.64 1.06 13.68
CA ASP A 105 -11.18 -0.29 13.96
C ASP A 105 -9.65 -0.42 13.81
N HIS A 106 -9.08 0.20 12.79
CA HIS A 106 -7.63 0.22 12.60
C HIS A 106 -6.90 0.97 13.71
N ILE A 107 -7.43 2.11 14.15
CA ILE A 107 -6.92 2.87 15.32
C ILE A 107 -6.91 1.99 16.57
N ALA A 108 -7.98 1.21 16.81
CA ALA A 108 -8.04 0.28 17.93
C ALA A 108 -6.95 -0.80 17.85
N GLN A 109 -6.73 -1.40 16.66
CA GLN A 109 -5.67 -2.39 16.44
C GLN A 109 -4.28 -1.80 16.71
N VAL A 110 -4.00 -0.60 16.21
CA VAL A 110 -2.74 0.12 16.46
C VAL A 110 -2.55 0.40 17.95
N SER A 111 -3.61 0.77 18.65
CA SER A 111 -3.57 1.03 20.09
C SER A 111 -3.22 -0.22 20.90
N GLU A 112 -3.76 -1.39 20.53
CA GLU A 112 -3.39 -2.66 21.16
C GLU A 112 -1.92 -3.01 20.86
N LYS A 113 -1.47 -2.85 19.63
CA LYS A 113 -0.07 -3.09 19.27
C LYS A 113 0.91 -2.19 20.06
N ILE A 114 0.54 -0.95 20.30
CA ILE A 114 1.32 -0.04 21.16
C ILE A 114 1.43 -0.60 22.58
N LYS A 115 0.34 -1.10 23.17
CA LYS A 115 0.36 -1.70 24.52
C LYS A 115 1.27 -2.94 24.56
N GLU A 116 1.20 -3.80 23.56
CA GLU A 116 2.08 -4.98 23.44
C GLU A 116 3.55 -4.56 23.35
N LEU A 117 3.88 -3.58 22.51
CA LEU A 117 5.25 -3.09 22.37
C LEU A 117 5.77 -2.44 23.66
N ILE A 118 4.93 -1.74 24.42
CA ILE A 118 5.29 -1.22 25.74
C ILE A 118 5.62 -2.38 26.69
N SER A 119 4.81 -3.44 26.70
CA SER A 119 5.05 -4.64 27.50
C SER A 119 6.39 -5.33 27.12
N PHE A 120 6.64 -5.53 25.82
CA PHE A 120 7.90 -6.09 25.35
C PHE A 120 9.10 -5.24 25.74
N LYS A 121 9.00 -3.92 25.63
CA LYS A 121 10.03 -3.00 26.08
C LYS A 121 10.33 -3.20 27.56
N GLN A 122 9.31 -3.33 28.40
CA GLN A 122 9.47 -3.53 29.83
C GLN A 122 10.18 -4.86 30.14
N GLN A 123 9.77 -5.95 29.46
CA GLN A 123 10.42 -7.26 29.59
C GLN A 123 11.90 -7.21 29.17
N LEU A 124 12.24 -6.48 28.10
CA LEU A 124 13.62 -6.29 27.66
C LEU A 124 14.45 -5.49 28.68
N ILE A 125 13.85 -4.48 29.33
CA ILE A 125 14.51 -3.72 30.40
C ILE A 125 14.83 -4.63 31.60
N GLU A 126 13.87 -5.45 32.03
CA GLU A 126 14.04 -6.40 33.11
C GLU A 126 15.10 -7.47 32.79
N LEU A 127 15.03 -8.02 31.57
CA LEU A 127 16.01 -8.96 31.06
C LEU A 127 17.41 -8.33 31.04
N ARG A 128 17.56 -7.10 30.59
CA ARG A 128 18.84 -6.38 30.60
C ARG A 128 19.36 -6.14 32.03
N ALA A 129 18.46 -5.83 32.95
CA ALA A 129 18.81 -5.61 34.36
C ALA A 129 19.27 -6.87 35.07
N SER A 130 18.97 -8.07 34.57
CA SER A 130 19.41 -9.32 35.12
C SER A 130 20.93 -9.55 35.01
N CYS A 131 21.60 -8.82 34.09
CA CYS A 131 23.04 -8.89 33.91
C CYS A 131 23.71 -7.61 34.42
N THR A 132 24.14 -7.62 35.67
CA THR A 132 24.73 -6.45 36.39
C THR A 132 26.23 -6.35 36.31
N HIS A 133 26.91 -7.40 35.92
CA HIS A 133 28.37 -7.48 35.88
C HIS A 133 28.86 -8.02 34.54
N GLU A 134 30.06 -7.62 34.13
CA GLU A 134 30.74 -8.22 32.98
C GLU A 134 31.21 -9.64 33.38
N VAL A 135 30.62 -10.63 32.75
CA VAL A 135 30.95 -12.07 32.91
C VAL A 135 31.22 -12.66 31.51
N ASN A 136 31.80 -13.85 31.50
CA ASN A 136 31.94 -14.59 30.25
C ASN A 136 30.59 -14.98 29.69
N ILE A 137 30.51 -15.18 28.37
CA ILE A 137 29.25 -15.51 27.65
C ILE A 137 28.59 -16.76 28.22
N ASP A 138 29.34 -17.78 28.60
CA ASP A 138 28.85 -19.01 29.23
C ASP A 138 28.12 -18.79 30.57
N SER A 139 28.41 -17.67 31.23
CA SER A 139 27.80 -17.25 32.50
C SER A 139 26.76 -16.15 32.36
N CYS A 140 26.47 -15.73 31.14
CA CYS A 140 25.53 -14.62 30.85
C CYS A 140 24.09 -14.95 31.29
N GLN A 141 23.57 -14.18 32.24
CA GLN A 141 22.22 -14.40 32.78
C GLN A 141 21.12 -14.15 31.76
N ILE A 142 21.32 -13.20 30.83
CA ILE A 142 20.37 -12.91 29.77
C ILE A 142 20.19 -14.14 28.87
N LEU A 143 21.30 -14.74 28.42
CA LEU A 143 21.23 -15.92 27.56
C LEU A 143 20.58 -17.10 28.28
N LYS A 144 20.95 -17.33 29.56
CA LYS A 144 20.33 -18.39 30.37
C LYS A 144 18.82 -18.20 30.55
N GLN A 145 18.34 -16.96 30.71
CA GLN A 145 16.90 -16.69 30.81
C GLN A 145 16.16 -16.88 29.48
N LEU A 146 16.81 -16.56 28.36
CA LEU A 146 16.24 -16.77 27.04
C LEU A 146 16.22 -18.25 26.59
N GLU A 147 17.14 -19.06 27.15
CA GLU A 147 17.19 -20.51 26.92
C GLU A 147 16.22 -21.30 27.84
N ALA A 148 15.83 -20.72 28.97
CA ALA A 148 14.89 -21.34 29.89
C ALA A 148 13.47 -21.26 29.33
N ASN A 149 12.81 -22.41 29.15
CA ASN A 149 11.40 -22.50 28.75
C ASN A 149 10.46 -22.06 29.88
#